data_1f80d01ffdff243f45e4b7428292d3d9
#
_entry.id   1f80d01ffdff243f45e4b7428292d3d9
#
_cell.length_a   1.000
_cell.length_b   1.000
_cell.length_c   1.000
_cell.angle_alpha   90.00
_cell.angle_beta   90.00
_cell.angle_gamma   90.00
#
_symmetry.space_group_name_H-M   'P 1'
#
loop_
_entity.id
_entity.type
_entity.pdbx_description
1 polymer ?
#
loop_
_entity_poly.entity_id
_entity_poly.type
_entity_poly.pdbx_seq_one_letter_code
_entity_poly.pdbx_strand_id
1 'polypeptide(L)'
;MYITPQDELHLEYQGIALTCPHCQTLTHLTAAAVPKFEDLNRRKPKHIGIVFRCDACLEPVFLKFTVKAYTASKIELATNYTEIERARENFPLTYLPEEAECVFKEALNCYAAGCFNAFGAMSRRTAQSLFRELGERGKLELFDTLQEIRTLADLDDDTFAVLRAALFGTDSDPWPHQPNINAERAGILLEVMRDLLYQTFVRKARLVQAMTFRKFVAPDSAETGS
;
A
#
# COMPACT_ATOMS: atom_id res chain seq x y z
N MET A 1 -11.29 12.24 24.41
CA MET A 1 -11.72 12.96 23.20
C MET A 1 -13.25 13.03 23.18
N TYR A 2 -13.86 14.18 22.85
CA TYR A 2 -15.32 14.38 22.86
C TYR A 2 -15.74 15.48 21.87
N ILE A 3 -17.02 15.43 21.45
CA ILE A 3 -17.67 16.45 20.62
C ILE A 3 -18.60 17.28 21.50
N THR A 4 -18.55 18.61 21.37
CA THR A 4 -19.38 19.56 22.12
C THR A 4 -20.66 19.95 21.36
N PRO A 5 -21.66 20.60 22.01
CA PRO A 5 -22.85 21.14 21.35
C PRO A 5 -22.57 22.22 20.30
N GLN A 6 -21.34 22.77 20.28
CA GLN A 6 -20.86 23.72 19.26
C GLN A 6 -20.29 23.04 18.01
N ASP A 7 -20.43 21.72 17.90
CA ASP A 7 -19.88 20.89 16.81
C ASP A 7 -18.33 20.89 16.79
N GLU A 8 -17.69 21.14 17.95
CA GLU A 8 -16.24 21.16 18.09
C GLU A 8 -15.71 19.84 18.64
N LEU A 9 -14.61 19.37 18.07
CA LEU A 9 -13.88 18.20 18.55
C LEU A 9 -12.78 18.62 19.54
N HIS A 10 -12.91 18.17 20.77
CA HIS A 10 -11.88 18.36 21.79
C HIS A 10 -11.02 17.11 21.95
N LEU A 11 -9.71 17.26 21.74
CA LEU A 11 -8.69 16.24 21.94
C LEU A 11 -8.08 16.40 23.35
N GLU A 12 -7.98 15.33 24.11
CA GLU A 12 -7.42 15.35 25.47
C GLU A 12 -5.88 15.47 25.47
N TYR A 13 -5.23 15.22 24.31
CA TYR A 13 -3.79 15.27 24.10
C TYR A 13 -3.46 16.09 22.85
N GLN A 14 -2.16 16.28 22.58
CA GLN A 14 -1.60 17.16 21.54
C GLN A 14 -2.04 16.89 20.07
N GLY A 15 -3.17 16.27 19.86
CA GLY A 15 -3.69 15.97 18.52
C GLY A 15 -3.58 14.50 18.15
N ILE A 16 -4.04 14.17 16.95
CA ILE A 16 -3.87 12.85 16.34
C ILE A 16 -2.70 12.94 15.39
N ALA A 17 -1.70 12.07 15.58
CA ALA A 17 -0.60 11.92 14.64
C ALA A 17 -0.65 10.52 14.02
N LEU A 18 -0.52 10.44 12.70
CA LEU A 18 -0.43 9.18 11.96
C LEU A 18 0.38 9.35 10.67
N THR A 19 0.77 8.23 10.07
CA THR A 19 1.34 8.24 8.71
C THR A 19 0.22 8.46 7.71
N CYS A 20 0.22 9.62 7.06
CA CYS A 20 -0.82 10.01 6.11
C CYS A 20 -0.95 9.02 4.97
N PRO A 21 -2.16 8.52 4.62
CA PRO A 21 -2.35 7.58 3.52
C PRO A 21 -2.03 8.16 2.14
N HIS A 22 -2.00 9.49 2.00
CA HIS A 22 -1.75 10.18 0.72
C HIS A 22 -0.27 10.50 0.50
N CYS A 23 0.37 11.17 1.46
CA CYS A 23 1.78 11.60 1.32
C CYS A 23 2.78 10.71 2.05
N GLN A 24 2.33 9.72 2.82
CA GLN A 24 3.13 8.76 3.59
C GLN A 24 4.08 9.41 4.63
N THR A 25 3.82 10.65 4.99
CA THR A 25 4.57 11.37 6.02
C THR A 25 3.90 11.20 7.37
N LEU A 26 4.67 10.90 8.41
CA LEU A 26 4.17 10.98 9.79
C LEU A 26 3.90 12.44 10.14
N THR A 27 2.65 12.79 10.38
CA THR A 27 2.21 14.17 10.57
C THR A 27 1.04 14.27 11.54
N HIS A 28 0.78 15.46 12.04
CA HIS A 28 -0.43 15.76 12.77
C HIS A 28 -1.62 15.94 11.83
N LEU A 29 -2.80 15.65 12.36
CA LEU A 29 -4.06 15.82 11.69
C LEU A 29 -4.90 16.88 12.39
N THR A 30 -5.38 17.86 11.62
CA THR A 30 -6.32 18.88 12.08
C THR A 30 -7.75 18.49 11.70
N ALA A 31 -8.70 18.53 12.64
CA ALA A 31 -10.12 18.26 12.35
C ALA A 31 -10.66 19.27 11.34
N ALA A 32 -11.18 18.78 10.21
CA ALA A 32 -11.70 19.61 9.11
C ALA A 32 -13.24 19.62 9.07
N ALA A 33 -13.88 18.48 9.39
CA ALA A 33 -15.34 18.40 9.47
C ALA A 33 -15.77 17.42 10.55
N VAL A 34 -16.62 17.89 11.44
CA VAL A 34 -17.22 17.14 12.54
C VAL A 34 -18.74 17.08 12.29
N PRO A 35 -19.38 15.90 12.45
CA PRO A 35 -20.83 15.81 12.32
C PRO A 35 -21.55 16.62 13.41
N LYS A 36 -22.72 17.15 13.08
CA LYS A 36 -23.53 18.00 14.00
C LYS A 36 -23.91 17.25 15.26
N PHE A 37 -23.66 17.85 16.41
CA PHE A 37 -23.97 17.30 17.72
C PHE A 37 -25.43 16.90 17.87
N GLU A 38 -26.40 17.77 17.42
CA GLU A 38 -27.81 17.51 17.49
C GLU A 38 -28.23 16.26 16.72
N ASP A 39 -27.68 16.06 15.50
CA ASP A 39 -27.94 14.88 14.68
C ASP A 39 -27.41 13.61 15.30
N LEU A 40 -26.21 13.68 15.85
CA LEU A 40 -25.59 12.58 16.57
C LEU A 40 -26.37 12.21 17.83
N ASN A 41 -26.79 13.21 18.62
CA ASN A 41 -27.53 12.98 19.85
C ASN A 41 -28.94 12.45 19.60
N ARG A 42 -29.55 12.82 18.46
CA ARG A 42 -30.86 12.30 18.03
C ARG A 42 -30.78 10.86 17.55
N ARG A 43 -29.75 10.51 16.72
CA ARG A 43 -29.64 9.20 16.07
C ARG A 43 -28.86 8.18 16.90
N LYS A 44 -27.96 8.62 17.77
CA LYS A 44 -27.10 7.83 18.66
C LYS A 44 -26.37 6.70 17.94
N PRO A 45 -25.61 6.96 16.84
CA PRO A 45 -24.87 5.92 16.14
C PRO A 45 -23.77 5.35 17.03
N LYS A 46 -23.47 4.05 16.89
CA LYS A 46 -22.37 3.39 17.60
C LYS A 46 -20.99 3.89 17.16
N HIS A 47 -20.88 4.34 15.91
CA HIS A 47 -19.65 4.83 15.30
C HIS A 47 -19.89 6.17 14.63
N ILE A 48 -18.87 7.04 14.68
CA ILE A 48 -18.89 8.37 14.06
C ILE A 48 -17.66 8.49 13.15
N GLY A 49 -17.89 8.96 11.91
CA GLY A 49 -16.82 9.37 11.00
C GLY A 49 -16.50 10.85 11.18
N ILE A 50 -15.23 11.20 11.26
CA ILE A 50 -14.73 12.58 11.30
C ILE A 50 -13.72 12.73 10.19
N VAL A 51 -13.79 13.85 9.47
CA VAL A 51 -12.82 14.21 8.45
C VAL A 51 -11.72 15.05 9.09
N PHE A 52 -10.49 14.62 8.90
CA PHE A 52 -9.31 15.38 9.27
C PHE A 52 -8.59 15.86 8.02
N ARG A 53 -7.75 16.84 8.16
CA ARG A 53 -6.82 17.32 7.14
C ARG A 53 -5.41 16.99 7.57
N CYS A 54 -4.64 16.42 6.66
CA CYS A 54 -3.21 16.20 6.86
C CYS A 54 -2.48 17.54 6.87
N ASP A 55 -1.66 17.81 7.89
CA ASP A 55 -0.94 19.09 7.98
C ASP A 55 0.27 19.18 7.02
N ALA A 56 0.70 18.05 6.44
CA ALA A 56 1.79 18.03 5.47
C ALA A 56 1.31 18.23 4.01
N CYS A 57 0.28 17.49 3.56
CA CYS A 57 -0.19 17.55 2.15
C CYS A 57 -1.57 18.19 1.98
N LEU A 58 -2.26 18.52 3.07
CA LEU A 58 -3.60 19.14 3.12
C LEU A 58 -4.73 18.23 2.63
N GLU A 59 -4.45 16.98 2.24
CA GLU A 59 -5.46 16.03 1.81
C GLU A 59 -6.35 15.56 2.97
N PRO A 60 -7.64 15.24 2.71
CA PRO A 60 -8.57 14.77 3.72
C PRO A 60 -8.24 13.34 4.15
N VAL A 61 -8.33 13.06 5.44
CA VAL A 61 -8.18 11.72 6.04
C VAL A 61 -9.44 11.38 6.83
N PHE A 62 -10.07 10.25 6.53
CA PHE A 62 -11.32 9.82 7.16
C PHE A 62 -11.04 8.85 8.30
N LEU A 63 -11.35 9.25 9.53
CA LEU A 63 -11.22 8.41 10.72
C LEU A 63 -12.57 8.07 11.31
N LYS A 64 -12.76 6.80 11.68
CA LYS A 64 -13.96 6.28 12.34
C LYS A 64 -13.66 6.01 13.81
N PHE A 65 -14.49 6.56 14.69
CA PHE A 65 -14.43 6.42 16.14
C PHE A 65 -15.63 5.67 16.69
N THR A 66 -15.41 4.89 17.73
CA THR A 66 -16.49 4.29 18.51
C THR A 66 -16.96 5.28 19.56
N VAL A 67 -18.28 5.45 19.70
CA VAL A 67 -18.87 6.30 20.73
C VAL A 67 -18.91 5.54 22.06
N LYS A 68 -18.39 6.15 23.12
CA LYS A 68 -18.45 5.62 24.47
C LYS A 68 -19.72 6.02 25.21
N ALA A 69 -20.10 7.30 25.11
CA ALA A 69 -21.27 7.82 25.82
C ALA A 69 -21.89 9.02 25.11
N TYR A 70 -23.21 9.17 25.26
CA TYR A 70 -23.99 10.33 24.86
C TYR A 70 -24.51 11.03 26.11
N THR A 71 -24.16 12.30 26.29
CA THR A 71 -24.67 13.16 27.36
C THR A 71 -25.26 14.43 26.76
N ALA A 72 -26.00 15.22 27.56
CA ALA A 72 -26.54 16.49 27.11
C ALA A 72 -25.49 17.55 26.76
N SER A 73 -24.29 17.44 27.34
CA SER A 73 -23.18 18.42 27.19
C SER A 73 -22.02 17.95 26.30
N LYS A 74 -21.89 16.66 26.06
CA LYS A 74 -20.80 16.09 25.23
C LYS A 74 -21.12 14.71 24.72
N ILE A 75 -20.49 14.34 23.60
CA ILE A 75 -20.47 12.97 23.06
C ILE A 75 -19.04 12.45 23.22
N GLU A 76 -18.84 11.45 24.08
CA GLU A 76 -17.53 10.88 24.34
C GLU A 76 -17.17 9.83 23.30
N LEU A 77 -15.96 9.95 22.75
CA LEU A 77 -15.40 9.03 21.75
C LEU A 77 -14.25 8.20 22.35
N ALA A 78 -14.08 7.01 21.82
CA ALA A 78 -12.90 6.21 22.13
C ALA A 78 -11.65 6.89 21.55
N THR A 79 -10.50 6.68 22.21
CA THR A 79 -9.22 7.20 21.75
C THR A 79 -8.65 6.41 20.56
N ASN A 80 -9.05 5.12 20.44
CA ASN A 80 -8.72 4.29 19.30
C ASN A 80 -9.67 4.60 18.13
N TYR A 81 -9.09 4.67 16.95
CA TYR A 81 -9.81 4.93 15.69
C TYR A 81 -9.52 3.84 14.66
N THR A 82 -10.35 3.79 13.62
CA THR A 82 -10.11 2.98 12.43
C THR A 82 -9.95 3.93 11.24
N GLU A 83 -8.85 3.81 10.53
CA GLU A 83 -8.68 4.50 9.25
C GLU A 83 -9.62 3.89 8.22
N ILE A 84 -10.41 4.73 7.54
CA ILE A 84 -11.31 4.28 6.46
C ILE A 84 -10.54 4.15 5.16
N GLU A 85 -9.61 5.06 4.93
CA GLU A 85 -8.67 5.02 3.80
C GLU A 85 -7.37 4.38 4.26
N ARG A 86 -6.99 3.28 3.62
CA ARG A 86 -5.66 2.68 3.84
C ARG A 86 -4.66 3.33 2.91
N ALA A 87 -3.43 3.46 3.38
CA ALA A 87 -2.31 3.88 2.54
C ALA A 87 -2.27 3.02 1.27
N ARG A 88 -2.32 3.68 0.11
CA ARG A 88 -2.08 2.99 -1.16
C ARG A 88 -0.59 2.72 -1.26
N GLU A 89 -0.25 1.48 -1.54
CA GLU A 89 1.12 1.12 -1.81
C GLU A 89 1.62 1.81 -3.07
N ASN A 90 2.65 2.67 -2.92
CA ASN A 90 3.25 3.37 -4.05
C ASN A 90 4.30 2.50 -4.74
N PHE A 91 4.12 2.31 -6.05
CA PHE A 91 5.10 1.67 -6.92
C PHE A 91 5.14 2.40 -8.27
N PRO A 92 6.32 2.57 -8.91
CA PRO A 92 6.46 3.26 -10.20
C PRO A 92 5.96 2.38 -11.36
N LEU A 93 4.64 2.23 -11.46
CA LEU A 93 3.95 1.36 -12.41
C LEU A 93 4.25 1.70 -13.88
N THR A 94 4.49 2.98 -14.19
CA THR A 94 4.71 3.50 -15.56
C THR A 94 5.89 2.86 -16.31
N TYR A 95 6.74 2.14 -15.62
CA TYR A 95 7.87 1.42 -16.23
C TYR A 95 7.58 -0.05 -16.51
N LEU A 96 6.40 -0.53 -16.14
CA LEU A 96 6.00 -1.92 -16.36
C LEU A 96 5.38 -2.09 -17.75
N PRO A 97 5.44 -3.31 -18.33
CA PRO A 97 4.59 -3.68 -19.44
C PRO A 97 3.11 -3.50 -19.10
N GLU A 98 2.29 -3.08 -20.05
CA GLU A 98 0.88 -2.70 -19.84
C GLU A 98 0.06 -3.76 -19.08
N GLU A 99 0.23 -5.04 -19.44
CA GLU A 99 -0.46 -6.13 -18.75
C GLU A 99 0.01 -6.30 -17.31
N ALA A 100 1.33 -6.25 -17.07
CA ALA A 100 1.91 -6.34 -15.73
C ALA A 100 1.51 -5.13 -14.87
N GLU A 101 1.49 -3.93 -15.44
CA GLU A 101 1.01 -2.71 -14.79
C GLU A 101 -0.44 -2.87 -14.31
N CYS A 102 -1.34 -3.27 -15.21
CA CYS A 102 -2.76 -3.42 -14.91
C CYS A 102 -2.98 -4.42 -13.76
N VAL A 103 -2.41 -5.62 -13.87
CA VAL A 103 -2.60 -6.69 -12.88
C VAL A 103 -1.92 -6.36 -11.56
N PHE A 104 -0.74 -5.78 -11.56
CA PHE A 104 -0.06 -5.41 -10.32
C PHE A 104 -0.74 -4.25 -9.60
N LYS A 105 -1.32 -3.29 -10.32
CA LYS A 105 -2.17 -2.24 -9.74
C LYS A 105 -3.38 -2.82 -9.01
N GLU A 106 -4.04 -3.83 -9.57
CA GLU A 106 -5.12 -4.55 -8.90
C GLU A 106 -4.60 -5.31 -7.66
N ALA A 107 -3.41 -5.95 -7.74
CA ALA A 107 -2.77 -6.59 -6.61
C ALA A 107 -2.57 -5.61 -5.44
N LEU A 108 -2.00 -4.44 -5.71
CA LEU A 108 -1.79 -3.40 -4.69
C LEU A 108 -3.11 -2.92 -4.06
N ASN A 109 -4.19 -2.81 -4.84
CA ASN A 109 -5.51 -2.48 -4.32
C ASN A 109 -6.07 -3.59 -3.41
N CYS A 110 -5.89 -4.86 -3.78
CA CYS A 110 -6.27 -6.01 -2.94
C CYS A 110 -5.49 -6.01 -1.62
N TYR A 111 -4.18 -5.75 -1.67
CA TYR A 111 -3.35 -5.65 -0.47
C TYR A 111 -3.82 -4.52 0.44
N ALA A 112 -4.00 -3.31 -0.08
CA ALA A 112 -4.50 -2.15 0.66
C ALA A 112 -5.89 -2.40 1.29
N ALA A 113 -6.76 -3.17 0.61
CA ALA A 113 -8.07 -3.57 1.13
C ALA A 113 -7.99 -4.69 2.19
N GLY A 114 -6.82 -5.30 2.42
CA GLY A 114 -6.66 -6.46 3.31
C GLY A 114 -7.21 -7.76 2.74
N CYS A 115 -7.45 -7.82 1.42
CA CYS A 115 -7.90 -9.01 0.71
C CYS A 115 -6.69 -9.88 0.30
N PHE A 116 -5.98 -10.45 1.28
CA PHE A 116 -4.66 -11.05 1.08
C PHE A 116 -4.66 -12.27 0.16
N ASN A 117 -5.71 -13.10 0.18
CA ASN A 117 -5.81 -14.23 -0.75
C ASN A 117 -6.00 -13.74 -2.20
N ALA A 118 -6.80 -12.68 -2.42
CA ALA A 118 -6.94 -12.05 -3.73
C ALA A 118 -5.63 -11.39 -4.17
N PHE A 119 -4.92 -10.72 -3.25
CA PHE A 119 -3.58 -10.19 -3.50
C PHE A 119 -2.62 -11.28 -3.97
N GLY A 120 -2.58 -12.46 -3.32
CA GLY A 120 -1.75 -13.59 -3.74
C GLY A 120 -2.10 -14.10 -5.14
N ALA A 121 -3.38 -14.21 -5.47
CA ALA A 121 -3.83 -14.60 -6.80
C ALA A 121 -3.41 -13.58 -7.89
N MET A 122 -3.53 -12.28 -7.59
CA MET A 122 -3.10 -11.22 -8.51
C MET A 122 -1.57 -11.13 -8.62
N SER A 123 -0.82 -11.39 -7.55
CA SER A 123 0.65 -11.51 -7.59
C SER A 123 1.08 -12.67 -8.50
N ARG A 124 0.40 -13.81 -8.44
CA ARG A 124 0.63 -14.93 -9.38
C ARG A 124 0.39 -14.51 -10.84
N ARG A 125 -0.73 -13.84 -11.12
CA ARG A 125 -1.01 -13.35 -12.48
C ARG A 125 0.05 -12.36 -12.96
N THR A 126 0.53 -11.48 -12.09
CA THR A 126 1.65 -10.58 -12.40
C THR A 126 2.90 -11.38 -12.74
N ALA A 127 3.27 -12.37 -11.93
CA ALA A 127 4.42 -13.24 -12.21
C ALA A 127 4.27 -13.99 -13.54
N GLN A 128 3.08 -14.51 -13.84
CA GLN A 128 2.80 -15.19 -15.13
C GLN A 128 2.92 -14.23 -16.33
N SER A 129 2.49 -12.97 -16.19
CA SER A 129 2.69 -11.95 -17.21
C SER A 129 4.20 -11.71 -17.47
N LEU A 130 5.01 -11.65 -16.41
CA LEU A 130 6.47 -11.55 -16.53
C LEU A 130 7.09 -12.77 -17.21
N PHE A 131 6.63 -13.98 -16.89
CA PHE A 131 7.13 -15.22 -17.51
C PHE A 131 6.81 -15.28 -19.00
N ARG A 132 5.68 -14.71 -19.43
CA ARG A 132 5.35 -14.60 -20.86
C ARG A 132 6.28 -13.63 -21.60
N GLU A 133 6.67 -12.55 -20.96
CA GLU A 133 7.55 -11.53 -21.54
C GLU A 133 9.04 -11.95 -21.51
N LEU A 134 9.51 -12.51 -20.41
CA LEU A 134 10.93 -12.82 -20.15
C LEU A 134 11.28 -14.29 -20.37
N GLY A 135 10.29 -15.16 -20.56
CA GLY A 135 10.49 -16.60 -20.70
C GLY A 135 11.04 -17.25 -19.43
N GLU A 136 11.87 -18.30 -19.61
CA GLU A 136 12.50 -19.03 -18.49
C GLU A 136 13.40 -18.14 -17.63
N ARG A 137 13.98 -17.09 -18.20
CA ARG A 137 14.78 -16.12 -17.46
C ARG A 137 13.96 -15.42 -16.38
N GLY A 138 12.73 -15.01 -16.67
CA GLY A 138 11.85 -14.37 -15.68
C GLY A 138 11.50 -15.28 -14.51
N LYS A 139 11.35 -16.59 -14.76
CA LYS A 139 11.13 -17.57 -13.69
C LYS A 139 12.35 -17.71 -12.79
N LEU A 140 13.55 -17.75 -13.38
CA LEU A 140 14.80 -17.83 -12.62
C LEU A 140 15.02 -16.57 -11.78
N GLU A 141 14.85 -15.38 -12.35
CA GLU A 141 14.96 -14.10 -11.64
C GLU A 141 14.00 -14.03 -10.46
N LEU A 142 12.73 -14.46 -10.62
CA LEU A 142 11.76 -14.52 -9.52
C LEU A 142 12.18 -15.52 -8.44
N PHE A 143 12.66 -16.68 -8.84
CA PHE A 143 13.11 -17.72 -7.89
C PHE A 143 14.33 -17.23 -7.09
N ASP A 144 15.30 -16.62 -7.74
CA ASP A 144 16.49 -16.06 -7.10
C ASP A 144 16.12 -14.94 -6.13
N THR A 145 15.22 -14.01 -6.51
CA THR A 145 14.70 -12.96 -5.63
C THR A 145 14.01 -13.56 -4.39
N LEU A 146 13.20 -14.60 -4.56
CA LEU A 146 12.52 -15.26 -3.45
C LEU A 146 13.52 -15.96 -2.49
N GLN A 147 14.59 -16.58 -3.03
CA GLN A 147 15.67 -17.18 -2.25
C GLN A 147 16.49 -16.14 -1.48
N GLU A 148 16.78 -15.02 -2.11
CA GLU A 148 17.48 -13.90 -1.46
C GLU A 148 16.69 -13.36 -0.27
N ILE A 149 15.40 -13.09 -0.46
CA ILE A 149 14.51 -12.61 0.62
C ILE A 149 14.38 -13.66 1.73
N ARG A 150 14.32 -14.97 1.40
CA ARG A 150 14.36 -16.03 2.41
C ARG A 150 15.57 -15.91 3.32
N THR A 151 16.72 -15.67 2.74
CA THR A 151 17.99 -15.57 3.49
C THR A 151 18.07 -14.28 4.28
N LEU A 152 17.65 -13.14 3.71
CA LEU A 152 17.71 -11.82 4.34
C LEU A 152 16.72 -11.68 5.51
N ALA A 153 15.53 -12.25 5.38
CA ALA A 153 14.44 -12.16 6.37
C ALA A 153 14.34 -13.40 7.28
N ASP A 154 15.26 -14.36 7.16
CA ASP A 154 15.28 -15.62 7.93
C ASP A 154 13.91 -16.32 7.93
N LEU A 155 13.34 -16.49 6.72
CA LEU A 155 11.99 -17.07 6.57
C LEU A 155 11.99 -18.55 6.91
N ASP A 156 11.01 -18.96 7.70
CA ASP A 156 10.76 -20.38 7.99
C ASP A 156 10.32 -21.15 6.72
N ASP A 157 10.50 -22.47 6.75
CA ASP A 157 10.25 -23.35 5.61
C ASP A 157 8.77 -23.35 5.17
N ASP A 158 7.83 -23.21 6.11
CA ASP A 158 6.39 -23.18 5.82
C ASP A 158 6.01 -21.89 5.09
N THR A 159 6.44 -20.74 5.59
CA THR A 159 6.24 -19.45 4.93
C THR A 159 6.85 -19.42 3.53
N PHE A 160 8.10 -19.90 3.38
CA PHE A 160 8.73 -19.99 2.09
C PHE A 160 7.96 -20.90 1.10
N ALA A 161 7.51 -22.06 1.56
CA ALA A 161 6.71 -22.98 0.74
C ALA A 161 5.41 -22.34 0.26
N VAL A 162 4.71 -21.61 1.14
CA VAL A 162 3.47 -20.90 0.81
C VAL A 162 3.72 -19.81 -0.23
N LEU A 163 4.76 -18.98 -0.06
CA LEU A 163 5.09 -17.92 -1.02
C LEU A 163 5.48 -18.49 -2.38
N ARG A 164 6.29 -19.56 -2.39
CA ARG A 164 6.65 -20.27 -3.61
C ARG A 164 5.42 -20.83 -4.32
N ALA A 165 4.52 -21.51 -3.58
CA ALA A 165 3.28 -22.03 -4.14
C ALA A 165 2.36 -20.91 -4.67
N ALA A 166 2.31 -19.75 -3.99
CA ALA A 166 1.55 -18.60 -4.43
C ALA A 166 2.04 -18.04 -5.77
N LEU A 167 3.35 -17.99 -6.00
CA LEU A 167 3.95 -17.38 -7.20
C LEU A 167 4.09 -18.35 -8.38
N PHE A 168 4.49 -19.60 -8.11
CA PHE A 168 4.83 -20.59 -9.15
C PHE A 168 3.74 -21.66 -9.36
N GLY A 169 2.62 -21.60 -8.61
CA GLY A 169 1.52 -22.52 -8.80
C GLY A 169 1.01 -22.51 -10.23
N THR A 170 0.64 -23.68 -10.74
CA THR A 170 0.15 -23.83 -12.11
C THR A 170 -1.36 -23.59 -12.20
N ASP A 171 -1.85 -23.11 -13.37
CA ASP A 171 -3.29 -22.96 -13.63
C ASP A 171 -4.05 -24.30 -13.61
N SER A 172 -3.30 -25.42 -13.65
CA SER A 172 -3.84 -26.78 -13.54
C SER A 172 -4.10 -27.21 -12.09
N ASP A 173 -3.62 -26.46 -11.10
CA ASP A 173 -3.94 -26.74 -9.70
C ASP A 173 -5.41 -26.37 -9.44
N PRO A 174 -6.25 -27.33 -8.98
CA PRO A 174 -7.64 -27.04 -8.67
C PRO A 174 -7.73 -25.92 -7.62
N TRP A 175 -8.68 -25.03 -7.78
CA TRP A 175 -8.96 -23.87 -6.90
C TRP A 175 -8.88 -24.14 -5.39
N PRO A 176 -9.24 -25.32 -4.85
CA PRO A 176 -9.16 -25.55 -3.40
C PRO A 176 -7.73 -25.57 -2.83
N HIS A 177 -6.69 -25.63 -3.64
CA HIS A 177 -5.30 -25.78 -3.21
C HIS A 177 -4.48 -24.47 -3.21
N GLN A 178 -5.12 -23.31 -3.42
CA GLN A 178 -4.40 -22.05 -3.21
C GLN A 178 -4.01 -21.89 -1.74
N PRO A 179 -2.73 -21.62 -1.43
CA PRO A 179 -2.30 -21.44 -0.05
C PRO A 179 -3.00 -20.24 0.56
N ASN A 180 -3.43 -20.36 1.82
CA ASN A 180 -4.01 -19.25 2.55
C ASN A 180 -2.91 -18.23 2.91
N ILE A 181 -3.09 -16.99 2.47
CA ILE A 181 -2.15 -15.89 2.69
C ILE A 181 -2.72 -14.99 3.79
N ASN A 182 -2.04 -14.96 4.94
CA ASN A 182 -2.31 -14.03 6.03
C ASN A 182 -1.60 -12.68 5.80
N ALA A 183 -1.81 -11.70 6.70
CA ALA A 183 -1.24 -10.36 6.58
C ALA A 183 0.29 -10.35 6.54
N GLU A 184 0.95 -11.19 7.34
CA GLU A 184 2.42 -11.29 7.40
C GLU A 184 2.99 -11.83 6.08
N ARG A 185 2.47 -12.96 5.60
CA ARG A 185 2.86 -13.57 4.32
C ARG A 185 2.58 -12.62 3.14
N ALA A 186 1.47 -11.87 3.20
CA ALA A 186 1.15 -10.86 2.20
C ALA A 186 2.18 -9.72 2.18
N GLY A 187 2.63 -9.27 3.35
CA GLY A 187 3.70 -8.26 3.46
C GLY A 187 5.00 -8.71 2.79
N ILE A 188 5.44 -9.94 3.10
CA ILE A 188 6.64 -10.53 2.49
C ILE A 188 6.46 -10.68 0.97
N LEU A 189 5.30 -11.20 0.53
CA LEU A 189 5.00 -11.36 -0.90
C LEU A 189 4.99 -10.02 -1.64
N LEU A 190 4.52 -8.94 -0.99
CA LEU A 190 4.57 -7.59 -1.56
C LEU A 190 6.01 -7.15 -1.81
N GLU A 191 6.91 -7.33 -0.84
CA GLU A 191 8.32 -6.97 -1.00
C GLU A 191 9.02 -7.81 -2.09
N VAL A 192 8.74 -9.11 -2.16
CA VAL A 192 9.23 -9.98 -3.25
C VAL A 192 8.81 -9.44 -4.62
N MET A 193 7.53 -9.11 -4.78
CA MET A 193 7.00 -8.60 -6.04
C MET A 193 7.57 -7.22 -6.40
N ARG A 194 7.70 -6.34 -5.41
CA ARG A 194 8.28 -5.00 -5.60
C ARG A 194 9.72 -5.08 -6.05
N ASP A 195 10.53 -5.90 -5.38
CA ASP A 195 11.95 -6.04 -5.69
C ASP A 195 12.15 -6.61 -7.09
N LEU A 196 11.47 -7.71 -7.43
CA LEU A 196 11.50 -8.28 -8.75
C LEU A 196 11.16 -7.25 -9.84
N LEU A 197 10.01 -6.59 -9.73
CA LEU A 197 9.54 -5.62 -10.72
C LEU A 197 10.47 -4.41 -10.82
N TYR A 198 11.02 -3.98 -9.68
CA TYR A 198 11.99 -2.89 -9.64
C TYR A 198 13.28 -3.25 -10.37
N GLN A 199 13.88 -4.39 -10.06
CA GLN A 199 15.13 -4.83 -10.67
C GLN A 199 14.99 -5.07 -12.18
N THR A 200 13.89 -5.73 -12.56
CA THR A 200 13.66 -6.16 -13.95
C THR A 200 13.33 -4.98 -14.88
N PHE A 201 12.46 -4.05 -14.45
CA PHE A 201 11.94 -3.00 -15.33
C PHE A 201 12.33 -1.60 -14.88
N VAL A 202 12.04 -1.24 -13.62
CA VAL A 202 12.15 0.15 -13.15
C VAL A 202 13.61 0.62 -13.14
N ARG A 203 14.51 -0.18 -12.59
CA ARG A 203 15.95 0.14 -12.54
C ARG A 203 16.53 0.34 -13.91
N LYS A 204 16.23 -0.56 -14.85
CA LYS A 204 16.70 -0.46 -16.24
C LYS A 204 16.18 0.80 -16.93
N ALA A 205 14.89 1.07 -16.81
CA ALA A 205 14.26 2.24 -17.42
C ALA A 205 14.84 3.56 -16.86
N ARG A 206 15.01 3.66 -15.53
CA ARG A 206 15.63 4.81 -14.88
C ARG A 206 17.09 5.03 -15.32
N LEU A 207 17.86 3.97 -15.47
CA LEU A 207 19.24 4.08 -15.97
C LEU A 207 19.27 4.59 -17.42
N VAL A 208 18.43 4.07 -18.31
CA VAL A 208 18.30 4.55 -19.69
C VAL A 208 17.89 6.02 -19.72
N GLN A 209 16.92 6.41 -18.91
CA GLN A 209 16.47 7.79 -18.79
C GLN A 209 17.60 8.72 -18.31
N ALA A 210 18.34 8.31 -17.27
CA ALA A 210 19.47 9.09 -16.76
C ALA A 210 20.60 9.25 -17.80
N MET A 211 20.90 8.20 -18.57
CA MET A 211 21.88 8.26 -19.67
C MET A 211 21.41 9.19 -20.79
N THR A 212 20.13 9.16 -21.13
CA THR A 212 19.55 10.05 -22.14
C THR A 212 19.63 11.52 -21.68
N PHE A 213 19.25 11.80 -20.43
CA PHE A 213 19.35 13.13 -19.85
C PHE A 213 20.79 13.67 -19.88
N ARG A 214 21.77 12.81 -19.54
CA ARG A 214 23.19 13.22 -19.55
C ARG A 214 23.69 13.61 -20.94
N LYS A 215 23.23 12.93 -21.99
CA LYS A 215 23.56 13.31 -23.38
C LYS A 215 23.02 14.67 -23.80
N PHE A 216 21.87 15.08 -23.24
CA PHE A 216 21.29 16.41 -23.51
C PHE A 216 21.91 17.53 -22.68
N VAL A 217 22.38 17.26 -21.46
CA VAL A 217 22.91 18.28 -20.52
C VAL A 217 24.41 18.48 -20.66
N ALA A 218 25.15 17.47 -21.09
CA ALA A 218 26.57 17.54 -21.38
C ALA A 218 26.84 16.93 -22.76
N PRO A 219 26.61 17.68 -23.87
CA PRO A 219 27.10 17.24 -25.17
C PRO A 219 28.64 17.11 -25.09
N ASP A 220 29.15 15.98 -25.58
CA ASP A 220 30.55 15.66 -25.57
C ASP A 220 31.38 16.84 -26.10
N SER A 221 32.18 17.43 -25.24
CA SER A 221 33.19 18.46 -25.59
C SER A 221 34.43 17.83 -26.25
N ALA A 222 34.22 16.79 -27.05
CA ALA A 222 35.29 16.01 -27.72
C ALA A 222 35.26 16.18 -29.23
N GLU A 223 35.02 17.39 -29.77
CA GLU A 223 35.34 17.74 -31.18
C GLU A 223 35.75 19.19 -31.31
N THR A 224 36.80 19.63 -30.59
CA THR A 224 37.61 20.81 -30.99
C THR A 224 39.07 20.54 -30.67
N GLY A 225 39.74 19.81 -31.55
CA GLY A 225 41.14 19.51 -31.46
C GLY A 225 41.68 19.00 -32.80
N SER A 226 41.70 19.90 -33.82
CA SER A 226 42.55 19.74 -35.01
C SER A 226 42.88 21.12 -35.54
#